data_0c3e123595d50431d833c72561c161d6
#
_entry.id   0c3e123595d50431d833c72561c161d6
#
_cell.length_a   1.000
_cell.length_b   1.000
_cell.length_c   1.000
_cell.angle_alpha   90.00
_cell.angle_beta   90.00
_cell.angle_gamma   90.00
#
_symmetry.space_group_name_H-M   'P 1'
#
loop_
_entity.id
_entity.type
_entity.pdbx_description
1 polymer ?
#
loop_
_entity_poly.entity_id
_entity_poly.type
_entity_poly.pdbx_seq_one_letter_code
_entity_poly.pdbx_strand_id
1 'polypeptide(L)'
;MDAAGNHGETDVRSTEECPECGGRTRADDTERVCADCGLVVEADRIDHGPEWRSFADDDTNPERTGAPLTRSRHDRGLSTEIGRSTKVKGRKRRRLARMRTQHNRARISSKRDRNKVYAYTEIRRLTGVLELPDSIRDTACSLFDSAQSESLLRGRSLEGFAAACVYVACRTADVPRTVGEVCAEAKATEDEHAAAFDAMNRELGLPIGPTAPAEYLPRFASELDCSPDVERRATELAERAVSEGIANGRNPVGVAAACLYTAARQLDGDCTQQDAADVADVTPVTVRRTYVDLTGEA
;
A
#
# COMPACT_ATOMS: atom_id res chain seq x y z
N MET A 1 13.45 -44.49 -33.12
CA MET A 1 14.53 -43.76 -33.84
C MET A 1 14.40 -42.33 -33.42
N ASP A 2 15.37 -41.98 -32.64
CA ASP A 2 15.49 -40.78 -31.88
C ASP A 2 15.69 -39.53 -32.74
N ALA A 3 14.98 -38.46 -32.41
CA ALA A 3 15.43 -37.11 -32.76
C ALA A 3 15.22 -36.20 -31.56
N ALA A 4 16.28 -36.12 -30.75
CA ALA A 4 16.42 -35.12 -29.71
C ALA A 4 16.47 -33.74 -30.35
N GLY A 5 15.45 -32.94 -30.12
CA GLY A 5 15.45 -31.50 -30.40
C GLY A 5 16.32 -30.80 -29.37
N ASN A 6 17.45 -30.35 -29.84
CA ASN A 6 18.43 -29.55 -29.13
C ASN A 6 17.80 -28.20 -28.79
N HIS A 7 17.41 -28.01 -27.54
CA HIS A 7 17.14 -26.68 -27.00
C HIS A 7 18.46 -25.94 -26.91
N GLY A 8 18.69 -25.05 -27.87
CA GLY A 8 19.78 -24.10 -27.82
C GLY A 8 19.56 -23.18 -26.61
N GLU A 9 20.14 -23.55 -25.48
CA GLU A 9 20.50 -22.61 -24.43
C GLU A 9 21.41 -21.58 -25.09
N THR A 10 20.86 -20.41 -25.37
CA THR A 10 21.70 -19.23 -25.57
C THR A 10 22.29 -18.91 -24.21
N ASP A 11 23.43 -19.57 -23.95
CA ASP A 11 24.38 -19.19 -22.92
C ASP A 11 24.79 -17.73 -23.18
N VAL A 12 24.03 -16.79 -22.61
CA VAL A 12 24.42 -15.39 -22.51
C VAL A 12 25.60 -15.41 -21.53
N ARG A 13 26.78 -15.65 -22.07
CA ARG A 13 28.04 -15.47 -21.36
C ARG A 13 28.01 -14.06 -20.79
N SER A 14 27.78 -13.97 -19.51
CA SER A 14 27.91 -12.75 -18.74
C SER A 14 29.32 -12.25 -18.93
N THR A 15 29.52 -11.26 -19.78
CA THR A 15 30.79 -10.56 -19.88
C THR A 15 31.03 -9.91 -18.53
N GLU A 16 31.98 -10.44 -17.76
CA GLU A 16 32.35 -9.91 -16.46
C GLU A 16 33.07 -8.55 -16.59
N GLU A 17 33.32 -8.09 -17.82
CA GLU A 17 34.06 -6.88 -18.15
C GLU A 17 33.13 -5.80 -18.75
N CYS A 18 33.35 -4.57 -18.35
CA CYS A 18 32.65 -3.41 -18.86
C CYS A 18 33.03 -3.13 -20.33
N PRO A 19 32.06 -2.92 -21.24
CA PRO A 19 32.32 -2.65 -22.65
C PRO A 19 33.03 -1.31 -22.92
N GLU A 20 32.97 -0.35 -22.00
CA GLU A 20 33.61 0.96 -22.16
C GLU A 20 35.02 1.03 -21.55
N CYS A 21 35.21 0.51 -20.34
CA CYS A 21 36.49 0.69 -19.64
C CYS A 21 37.21 -0.63 -19.35
N GLY A 22 36.65 -1.79 -19.69
CA GLY A 22 37.20 -3.10 -19.36
C GLY A 22 37.25 -3.44 -17.87
N GLY A 23 36.61 -2.59 -17.03
CA GLY A 23 36.53 -2.78 -15.58
C GLY A 23 35.60 -3.90 -15.19
N ARG A 24 35.65 -4.33 -13.92
CA ARG A 24 34.80 -5.40 -13.40
C ARG A 24 33.38 -4.92 -13.23
N THR A 25 32.43 -5.74 -13.66
CA THR A 25 31.02 -5.48 -13.41
C THR A 25 30.57 -6.12 -12.08
N ARG A 26 29.77 -5.38 -11.30
CA ARG A 26 29.12 -5.85 -10.07
C ARG A 26 27.64 -6.04 -10.34
N ALA A 27 27.10 -7.20 -9.96
CA ALA A 27 25.67 -7.43 -9.97
C ALA A 27 25.07 -6.90 -8.68
N ASP A 28 24.10 -5.99 -8.77
CA ASP A 28 23.16 -5.64 -7.74
C ASP A 28 21.82 -6.31 -8.06
N ASP A 29 20.83 -6.29 -7.15
CA ASP A 29 19.59 -7.10 -7.26
C ASP A 29 18.85 -6.95 -8.60
N THR A 30 18.90 -5.80 -9.24
CA THR A 30 18.20 -5.50 -10.50
C THR A 30 19.08 -5.05 -11.64
N GLU A 31 20.33 -4.66 -11.36
CA GLU A 31 21.22 -4.04 -12.33
C GLU A 31 22.63 -4.63 -12.26
N ARG A 32 23.34 -4.59 -13.38
CA ARG A 32 24.77 -4.86 -13.40
C ARG A 32 25.53 -3.58 -13.72
N VAL A 33 26.29 -3.10 -12.75
CA VAL A 33 27.00 -1.82 -12.81
C VAL A 33 28.51 -2.04 -12.84
N CYS A 34 29.22 -1.30 -13.67
CA CYS A 34 30.69 -1.29 -13.66
C CYS A 34 31.20 -0.62 -12.37
N ALA A 35 32.11 -1.31 -11.66
CA ALA A 35 32.66 -0.79 -10.41
C ALA A 35 33.65 0.39 -10.65
N ASP A 36 34.19 0.52 -11.85
CA ASP A 36 35.26 1.51 -12.16
C ASP A 36 34.67 2.79 -12.81
N CYS A 37 33.74 2.65 -13.76
CA CYS A 37 33.17 3.81 -14.48
C CYS A 37 31.70 4.09 -14.18
N GLY A 38 31.00 3.22 -13.42
CA GLY A 38 29.60 3.40 -13.08
C GLY A 38 28.61 3.10 -14.22
N LEU A 39 29.07 2.58 -15.36
CA LEU A 39 28.18 2.22 -16.46
C LEU A 39 27.26 1.07 -16.06
N VAL A 40 25.95 1.26 -16.25
CA VAL A 40 24.97 0.18 -16.14
C VAL A 40 25.06 -0.66 -17.41
N VAL A 41 25.59 -1.88 -17.28
CA VAL A 41 25.81 -2.79 -18.41
C VAL A 41 24.55 -3.59 -18.73
N GLU A 42 23.74 -3.87 -17.72
CA GLU A 42 22.50 -4.63 -17.83
C GLU A 42 21.50 -4.10 -16.81
N ALA A 43 20.40 -3.57 -17.29
CA ALA A 43 19.24 -3.19 -16.52
C ALA A 43 18.07 -4.10 -16.92
N ASP A 44 17.15 -4.38 -16.01
CA ASP A 44 15.99 -5.23 -16.24
C ASP A 44 16.29 -6.71 -16.55
N ARG A 45 16.42 -7.50 -15.50
CA ARG A 45 16.41 -8.97 -15.59
C ARG A 45 15.01 -9.57 -15.71
N ILE A 46 13.98 -8.74 -15.66
CA ILE A 46 12.59 -9.17 -15.75
C ILE A 46 12.20 -9.11 -17.22
N ASP A 47 11.87 -10.26 -17.78
CA ASP A 47 11.25 -10.34 -19.10
C ASP A 47 9.79 -9.83 -18.96
N HIS A 48 9.55 -8.60 -19.42
CA HIS A 48 8.22 -8.00 -19.49
C HIS A 48 7.39 -8.49 -20.67
N GLY A 49 7.93 -9.40 -21.47
CA GLY A 49 7.23 -10.03 -22.58
C GLY A 49 6.11 -10.97 -22.11
N PRO A 50 5.21 -11.34 -22.99
CA PRO A 50 4.19 -12.34 -22.67
C PRO A 50 4.84 -13.70 -22.35
N GLU A 51 4.29 -14.41 -21.35
CA GLU A 51 4.73 -15.77 -20.95
C GLU A 51 4.59 -16.81 -22.04
N TRP A 52 3.93 -16.47 -23.15
CA TRP A 52 3.73 -17.36 -24.29
C TRP A 52 4.43 -16.82 -25.52
N ARG A 53 4.90 -17.73 -26.35
CA ARG A 53 5.41 -17.42 -27.68
C ARG A 53 4.45 -18.01 -28.68
N SER A 54 4.00 -17.26 -29.68
CA SER A 54 3.26 -17.73 -30.84
C SER A 54 4.15 -17.68 -32.06
N PHE A 55 4.28 -18.80 -32.73
CA PHE A 55 5.00 -18.90 -33.99
C PHE A 55 3.98 -18.95 -35.15
N ALA A 56 4.42 -18.50 -36.34
CA ALA A 56 3.54 -18.47 -37.51
C ALA A 56 3.02 -19.87 -37.95
N ASP A 57 3.72 -20.91 -37.53
CA ASP A 57 3.44 -22.29 -37.89
C ASP A 57 2.65 -23.06 -36.81
N ASP A 58 2.24 -22.39 -35.73
CA ASP A 58 1.48 -23.03 -34.66
C ASP A 58 0.00 -23.14 -35.02
N ASP A 59 -0.53 -24.34 -35.03
CA ASP A 59 -1.96 -24.63 -35.24
C ASP A 59 -2.85 -24.19 -34.07
N THR A 60 -2.25 -23.89 -32.89
CA THR A 60 -2.95 -23.47 -31.68
C THR A 60 -2.43 -22.13 -31.18
N ASN A 61 -3.33 -21.21 -30.90
CA ASN A 61 -2.97 -19.93 -30.30
C ASN A 61 -2.75 -20.13 -28.78
N PRO A 62 -1.48 -20.04 -28.26
CA PRO A 62 -1.19 -20.19 -26.84
C PRO A 62 -1.55 -18.95 -26.03
N GLU A 63 -2.07 -17.90 -26.65
CA GLU A 63 -2.36 -16.62 -26.03
C GLU A 63 -3.35 -16.77 -24.87
N ARG A 64 -2.92 -16.36 -23.69
CA ARG A 64 -3.77 -16.34 -22.50
C ARG A 64 -4.49 -15.01 -22.40
N THR A 65 -5.78 -15.03 -22.66
CA THR A 65 -6.66 -13.84 -22.60
C THR A 65 -7.35 -13.68 -21.24
N GLY A 66 -6.83 -14.30 -20.19
CA GLY A 66 -7.35 -14.19 -18.82
C GLY A 66 -7.02 -12.85 -18.16
N ALA A 67 -7.80 -12.49 -17.14
CA ALA A 67 -7.45 -11.34 -16.30
C ALA A 67 -6.13 -11.59 -15.56
N PRO A 68 -5.29 -10.55 -15.34
CA PRO A 68 -4.05 -10.71 -14.62
C PRO A 68 -4.28 -11.26 -13.21
N LEU A 69 -3.33 -12.05 -12.72
CA LEU A 69 -3.35 -12.58 -11.37
C LEU A 69 -3.15 -11.41 -10.39
N THR A 70 -4.15 -11.14 -9.57
CA THR A 70 -4.08 -10.06 -8.56
C THR A 70 -4.37 -10.60 -7.18
N ARG A 71 -3.61 -10.18 -6.18
CA ARG A 71 -3.84 -10.56 -4.77
C ARG A 71 -5.17 -10.04 -4.23
N SER A 72 -5.66 -8.94 -4.77
CA SER A 72 -6.92 -8.32 -4.36
C SER A 72 -8.18 -9.10 -4.79
N ARG A 73 -8.04 -10.26 -5.43
CA ARG A 73 -9.12 -11.19 -5.75
C ARG A 73 -9.02 -12.44 -4.88
N HIS A 74 -10.14 -12.92 -4.35
CA HIS A 74 -10.19 -14.11 -3.47
C HIS A 74 -9.64 -15.38 -4.14
N ASP A 75 -9.78 -15.48 -5.45
CA ASP A 75 -9.30 -16.55 -6.33
C ASP A 75 -8.05 -16.16 -7.14
N ARG A 76 -7.42 -15.04 -6.78
CA ARG A 76 -6.29 -14.44 -7.50
C ARG A 76 -6.55 -14.18 -9.00
N GLY A 77 -7.81 -14.17 -9.42
CA GLY A 77 -8.18 -13.97 -10.82
C GLY A 77 -8.20 -15.24 -11.67
N LEU A 78 -8.04 -16.41 -11.06
CA LEU A 78 -8.05 -17.70 -11.78
C LEU A 78 -9.42 -18.07 -12.35
N SER A 79 -10.52 -17.56 -11.77
CA SER A 79 -11.86 -17.84 -12.27
C SER A 79 -12.31 -16.81 -13.30
N THR A 80 -13.00 -17.29 -14.33
CA THR A 80 -13.62 -16.43 -15.34
C THR A 80 -14.89 -15.78 -14.81
N GLU A 81 -15.28 -14.64 -15.37
CA GLU A 81 -16.52 -13.96 -15.06
C GLU A 81 -17.45 -13.91 -16.27
N ILE A 82 -18.75 -14.15 -16.04
CA ILE A 82 -19.76 -13.94 -17.08
C ILE A 82 -20.00 -12.43 -17.20
N GLY A 83 -19.44 -11.84 -18.26
CA GLY A 83 -19.45 -10.40 -18.49
C GLY A 83 -20.84 -9.76 -18.48
N ARG A 84 -20.92 -8.50 -18.08
CA ARG A 84 -22.14 -7.70 -18.14
C ARG A 84 -22.18 -6.95 -19.47
N SER A 85 -23.08 -7.35 -20.38
CA SER A 85 -23.29 -6.61 -21.62
C SER A 85 -24.60 -5.83 -21.56
N THR A 86 -24.52 -4.54 -21.86
CA THR A 86 -25.70 -3.66 -21.99
C THR A 86 -26.49 -3.93 -23.28
N LYS A 87 -25.83 -4.55 -24.27
CA LYS A 87 -26.43 -4.87 -25.58
C LYS A 87 -27.45 -6.02 -25.52
N VAL A 88 -27.45 -6.84 -24.46
CA VAL A 88 -28.32 -7.99 -24.32
C VAL A 88 -29.63 -7.61 -23.62
N LYS A 89 -30.77 -7.83 -24.29
CA LYS A 89 -32.12 -7.47 -23.79
C LYS A 89 -33.02 -8.70 -23.61
N GLY A 90 -34.14 -8.54 -22.94
CA GLY A 90 -35.24 -9.49 -22.85
C GLY A 90 -34.86 -10.85 -22.22
N ARG A 91 -35.30 -11.95 -22.84
CA ARG A 91 -35.12 -13.34 -22.36
C ARG A 91 -33.65 -13.72 -22.16
N LYS A 92 -32.76 -13.27 -23.08
CA LYS A 92 -31.33 -13.56 -23.01
C LYS A 92 -30.68 -12.86 -21.79
N ARG A 93 -31.07 -11.63 -21.49
CA ARG A 93 -30.63 -10.91 -20.28
C ARG A 93 -31.00 -11.66 -19.00
N ARG A 94 -32.26 -12.14 -18.90
CA ARG A 94 -32.74 -12.92 -17.75
C ARG A 94 -31.98 -14.25 -17.60
N ARG A 95 -31.70 -14.93 -18.71
CA ARG A 95 -30.90 -16.17 -18.71
C ARG A 95 -29.49 -15.93 -18.21
N LEU A 96 -28.81 -14.93 -18.74
CA LEU A 96 -27.46 -14.56 -18.32
C LEU A 96 -27.41 -14.12 -16.84
N ALA A 97 -28.43 -13.40 -16.35
CA ALA A 97 -28.52 -13.03 -14.94
C ALA A 97 -28.61 -14.27 -14.02
N ARG A 98 -29.42 -15.27 -14.39
CA ARG A 98 -29.50 -16.53 -13.65
C ARG A 98 -28.19 -17.31 -13.69
N MET A 99 -27.54 -17.37 -14.87
CA MET A 99 -26.23 -18.02 -15.02
C MET A 99 -25.17 -17.37 -14.14
N ARG A 100 -25.12 -16.02 -14.08
CA ARG A 100 -24.22 -15.29 -13.18
C ARG A 100 -24.47 -15.62 -11.71
N THR A 101 -25.75 -15.67 -11.31
CA THR A 101 -26.10 -16.02 -9.92
C THR A 101 -25.63 -17.43 -9.57
N GLN A 102 -25.84 -18.39 -10.45
CA GLN A 102 -25.40 -19.78 -10.24
C GLN A 102 -23.85 -19.88 -10.27
N HIS A 103 -23.20 -19.21 -11.22
CA HIS A 103 -21.76 -19.16 -11.31
C HIS A 103 -21.12 -18.56 -10.04
N ASN A 104 -21.64 -17.42 -9.55
CA ASN A 104 -21.15 -16.81 -8.32
C ASN A 104 -21.35 -17.71 -7.09
N ARG A 105 -22.47 -18.43 -7.02
CA ARG A 105 -22.70 -19.39 -5.93
C ARG A 105 -21.75 -20.58 -5.98
N ALA A 106 -21.45 -21.08 -7.16
CA ALA A 106 -20.51 -22.19 -7.35
C ALA A 106 -19.06 -21.77 -7.05
N ARG A 107 -18.70 -20.53 -7.44
CA ARG A 107 -17.35 -20.00 -7.24
C ARG A 107 -17.03 -19.70 -5.78
N ILE A 108 -18.04 -19.26 -4.99
CA ILE A 108 -17.89 -18.88 -3.59
C ILE A 108 -18.67 -19.88 -2.72
N SER A 109 -18.08 -21.05 -2.53
CA SER A 109 -18.73 -22.17 -1.84
C SER A 109 -18.68 -22.04 -0.32
N SER A 110 -17.57 -21.55 0.23
CA SER A 110 -17.32 -21.51 1.66
C SER A 110 -17.68 -20.16 2.31
N LYS A 111 -17.98 -20.18 3.61
CA LYS A 111 -18.12 -18.95 4.41
C LYS A 111 -16.80 -18.16 4.44
N ARG A 112 -15.68 -18.87 4.45
CA ARG A 112 -14.33 -18.29 4.42
C ARG A 112 -14.12 -17.46 3.17
N ASP A 113 -14.47 -17.99 1.99
CA ASP A 113 -14.33 -17.27 0.71
C ASP A 113 -15.28 -16.07 0.63
N ARG A 114 -16.49 -16.20 1.18
CA ARG A 114 -17.43 -15.06 1.25
C ARG A 114 -16.88 -13.92 2.08
N ASN A 115 -16.31 -14.22 3.24
CA ASN A 115 -15.67 -13.22 4.09
C ASN A 115 -14.50 -12.56 3.36
N LYS A 116 -13.68 -13.35 2.66
CA LYS A 116 -12.56 -12.87 1.85
C LYS A 116 -12.99 -11.92 0.73
N VAL A 117 -14.02 -12.31 -0.03
CA VAL A 117 -14.58 -11.45 -1.11
C VAL A 117 -15.07 -10.13 -0.55
N TYR A 118 -15.79 -10.18 0.57
CA TYR A 118 -16.33 -8.99 1.24
C TYR A 118 -15.20 -8.07 1.72
N ALA A 119 -14.24 -8.60 2.48
CA ALA A 119 -13.12 -7.82 3.02
C ALA A 119 -12.24 -7.23 1.91
N TYR A 120 -11.94 -7.99 0.86
CA TYR A 120 -11.16 -7.48 -0.27
C TYR A 120 -11.90 -6.39 -1.06
N THR A 121 -13.23 -6.46 -1.10
CA THR A 121 -14.03 -5.40 -1.71
C THR A 121 -13.95 -4.13 -0.87
N GLU A 122 -14.00 -4.28 0.45
CA GLU A 122 -13.88 -3.14 1.37
C GLU A 122 -12.47 -2.56 1.38
N ILE A 123 -11.42 -3.40 1.41
CA ILE A 123 -10.02 -2.96 1.29
C ILE A 123 -9.82 -2.16 -0.01
N ARG A 124 -10.31 -2.67 -1.16
CA ARG A 124 -10.21 -1.94 -2.44
C ARG A 124 -10.97 -0.62 -2.43
N ARG A 125 -12.12 -0.58 -1.78
CA ARG A 125 -12.88 0.66 -1.64
C ARG A 125 -12.10 1.68 -0.80
N LEU A 126 -11.62 1.26 0.37
CA LEU A 126 -10.84 2.12 1.27
C LEU A 126 -9.56 2.64 0.62
N THR A 127 -8.78 1.75 0.00
CA THR A 127 -7.55 2.17 -0.69
C THR A 127 -7.82 3.10 -1.87
N GLY A 128 -8.96 2.93 -2.57
CA GLY A 128 -9.37 3.83 -3.64
C GLY A 128 -9.82 5.20 -3.15
N VAL A 129 -10.57 5.27 -2.04
CA VAL A 129 -11.04 6.54 -1.45
C VAL A 129 -9.89 7.32 -0.81
N LEU A 130 -8.98 6.61 -0.15
CA LEU A 130 -7.80 7.21 0.49
C LEU A 130 -6.64 7.47 -0.51
N GLU A 131 -6.86 7.23 -1.80
CA GLU A 131 -5.88 7.41 -2.89
C GLU A 131 -4.53 6.72 -2.62
N LEU A 132 -4.61 5.48 -2.09
CA LEU A 132 -3.44 4.70 -1.74
C LEU A 132 -2.95 3.84 -2.92
N PRO A 133 -1.64 3.62 -3.06
CA PRO A 133 -1.09 2.80 -4.13
C PRO A 133 -1.51 1.33 -4.01
N ASP A 134 -1.50 0.64 -5.16
CA ASP A 134 -1.90 -0.77 -5.28
C ASP A 134 -1.08 -1.72 -4.40
N SER A 135 0.18 -1.38 -4.10
CA SER A 135 1.05 -2.13 -3.19
C SER A 135 0.47 -2.21 -1.77
N ILE A 136 -0.07 -1.11 -1.26
CA ILE A 136 -0.74 -1.07 0.06
C ILE A 136 -1.99 -1.95 0.05
N ARG A 137 -2.80 -1.90 -1.02
CA ARG A 137 -3.96 -2.77 -1.19
C ARG A 137 -3.56 -4.25 -1.13
N ASP A 138 -2.53 -4.63 -1.86
CA ASP A 138 -2.10 -6.02 -1.95
C ASP A 138 -1.49 -6.51 -0.63
N THR A 139 -0.78 -5.65 0.09
CA THR A 139 -0.29 -5.90 1.45
C THR A 139 -1.46 -6.07 2.43
N ALA A 140 -2.46 -5.17 2.39
CA ALA A 140 -3.65 -5.28 3.24
C ALA A 140 -4.44 -6.57 2.98
N CYS A 141 -4.58 -6.99 1.71
CA CYS A 141 -5.19 -8.27 1.36
C CYS A 141 -4.39 -9.47 1.91
N SER A 142 -3.06 -9.40 1.89
CA SER A 142 -2.19 -10.44 2.45
C SER A 142 -2.32 -10.54 3.97
N LEU A 143 -2.37 -9.40 4.66
CA LEU A 143 -2.59 -9.32 6.12
C LEU A 143 -3.95 -9.90 6.51
N PHE A 144 -5.00 -9.60 5.73
CA PHE A 144 -6.32 -10.19 5.96
C PHE A 144 -6.31 -11.71 5.78
N ASP A 145 -5.58 -12.23 4.79
CA ASP A 145 -5.43 -13.68 4.62
C ASP A 145 -4.75 -14.33 5.83
N SER A 146 -3.71 -13.71 6.35
CA SER A 146 -3.01 -14.16 7.55
C SER A 146 -3.95 -14.15 8.77
N ALA A 147 -4.67 -13.06 8.99
CA ALA A 147 -5.64 -12.94 10.08
C ALA A 147 -6.77 -13.98 9.97
N GLN A 148 -7.22 -14.29 8.75
CA GLN A 148 -8.22 -15.32 8.51
C GLN A 148 -7.67 -16.72 8.73
N SER A 149 -6.41 -17.01 8.37
CA SER A 149 -5.80 -18.33 8.60
C SER A 149 -5.61 -18.62 10.09
N GLU A 150 -5.25 -17.62 10.87
CA GLU A 150 -5.14 -17.69 12.33
C GLU A 150 -6.50 -17.60 13.05
N SER A 151 -7.61 -17.61 12.29
CA SER A 151 -8.97 -17.60 12.86
C SER A 151 -9.30 -16.38 13.73
N LEU A 152 -8.63 -15.24 13.54
CA LEU A 152 -8.79 -14.02 14.34
C LEU A 152 -10.14 -13.34 14.13
N LEU A 153 -10.83 -13.65 13.05
CA LEU A 153 -12.12 -13.05 12.68
C LEU A 153 -13.30 -13.48 13.57
N ARG A 154 -13.12 -14.49 14.43
CA ARG A 154 -14.22 -15.00 15.25
C ARG A 154 -14.72 -13.94 16.24
N GLY A 155 -16.02 -13.63 16.18
CA GLY A 155 -16.68 -12.67 17.10
C GLY A 155 -16.28 -11.22 16.89
N ARG A 156 -15.64 -10.90 15.75
CA ARG A 156 -15.19 -9.54 15.41
C ARG A 156 -15.73 -9.10 14.05
N SER A 157 -15.74 -7.79 13.82
CA SER A 157 -16.21 -7.17 12.58
C SER A 157 -15.23 -7.44 11.42
N LEU A 158 -15.76 -7.81 10.25
CA LEU A 158 -14.96 -7.93 9.03
C LEU A 158 -14.50 -6.57 8.51
N GLU A 159 -15.34 -5.57 8.70
CA GLU A 159 -15.08 -4.17 8.37
C GLU A 159 -13.95 -3.62 9.22
N GLY A 160 -13.95 -3.93 10.53
CA GLY A 160 -12.87 -3.58 11.44
C GLY A 160 -11.54 -4.21 11.02
N PHE A 161 -11.54 -5.48 10.60
CA PHE A 161 -10.33 -6.11 10.07
C PHE A 161 -9.88 -5.51 8.75
N ALA A 162 -10.80 -5.17 7.84
CA ALA A 162 -10.44 -4.51 6.58
C ALA A 162 -9.77 -3.16 6.83
N ALA A 163 -10.34 -2.34 7.72
CA ALA A 163 -9.77 -1.06 8.13
C ALA A 163 -8.41 -1.22 8.81
N ALA A 164 -8.29 -2.15 9.77
CA ALA A 164 -7.03 -2.41 10.45
C ALA A 164 -5.93 -2.92 9.50
N CYS A 165 -6.27 -3.78 8.52
CA CYS A 165 -5.31 -4.24 7.51
C CYS A 165 -4.80 -3.08 6.64
N VAL A 166 -5.68 -2.15 6.23
CA VAL A 166 -5.27 -0.96 5.46
C VAL A 166 -4.38 -0.07 6.31
N TYR A 167 -4.76 0.20 7.56
CA TYR A 167 -3.96 1.00 8.48
C TYR A 167 -2.55 0.41 8.70
N VAL A 168 -2.47 -0.91 8.97
CA VAL A 168 -1.19 -1.61 9.13
C VAL A 168 -0.35 -1.54 7.86
N ALA A 169 -0.96 -1.78 6.69
CA ALA A 169 -0.27 -1.71 5.41
C ALA A 169 0.28 -0.31 5.11
N CYS A 170 -0.47 0.74 5.45
CA CYS A 170 0.01 2.11 5.36
C CYS A 170 1.24 2.34 6.23
N ARG A 171 1.20 1.87 7.48
CA ARG A 171 2.31 2.02 8.42
C ARG A 171 3.57 1.27 8.02
N THR A 172 3.42 0.08 7.44
CA THR A 172 4.57 -0.71 6.96
C THR A 172 5.16 -0.20 5.65
N ALA A 173 4.43 0.65 4.93
CA ALA A 173 4.88 1.26 3.69
C ALA A 173 5.33 2.72 3.85
N ASP A 174 5.51 3.21 5.08
CA ASP A 174 5.88 4.59 5.41
C ASP A 174 4.94 5.65 4.77
N VAL A 175 3.67 5.30 4.62
CA VAL A 175 2.59 6.19 4.17
C VAL A 175 1.61 6.39 5.34
N PRO A 176 1.95 7.19 6.34
CA PRO A 176 1.18 7.27 7.56
C PRO A 176 -0.21 7.85 7.33
N ARG A 177 -1.22 7.13 7.79
CA ARG A 177 -2.61 7.58 7.89
C ARG A 177 -3.03 7.50 9.35
N THR A 178 -3.90 8.40 9.77
CA THR A 178 -4.44 8.34 11.13
C THR A 178 -5.54 7.29 11.24
N VAL A 179 -5.79 6.81 12.45
CA VAL A 179 -6.92 5.89 12.70
C VAL A 179 -8.25 6.59 12.36
N GLY A 180 -8.39 7.88 12.73
CA GLY A 180 -9.55 8.69 12.41
C GLY A 180 -9.84 8.75 10.91
N GLU A 181 -8.83 9.06 10.08
CA GLU A 181 -8.96 9.09 8.61
C GLU A 181 -9.44 7.77 8.03
N VAL A 182 -8.82 6.66 8.47
CA VAL A 182 -9.20 5.34 7.98
C VAL A 182 -10.61 4.96 8.43
N CYS A 183 -10.97 5.23 9.68
CA CYS A 183 -12.28 4.91 10.23
C CYS A 183 -13.39 5.82 9.70
N ALA A 184 -13.10 7.08 9.38
CA ALA A 184 -14.06 8.00 8.75
C ALA A 184 -14.58 7.45 7.40
N GLU A 185 -13.69 6.82 6.64
CA GLU A 185 -14.03 6.21 5.36
C GLU A 185 -14.43 4.73 5.48
N ALA A 186 -14.10 4.06 6.58
CA ALA A 186 -14.46 2.66 6.80
C ALA A 186 -15.94 2.52 7.21
N LYS A 187 -16.47 1.32 6.98
CA LYS A 187 -17.78 0.92 7.55
C LYS A 187 -17.62 0.35 8.97
N ALA A 188 -16.54 0.68 9.63
CA ALA A 188 -16.17 0.19 10.95
C ALA A 188 -16.06 1.36 11.92
N THR A 189 -16.35 1.12 13.17
CA THR A 189 -16.07 2.05 14.26
C THR A 189 -14.60 1.97 14.68
N GLU A 190 -14.11 3.00 15.38
CA GLU A 190 -12.75 2.98 15.94
C GLU A 190 -12.55 1.83 16.93
N ASP A 191 -13.57 1.48 17.71
CA ASP A 191 -13.52 0.34 18.63
C ASP A 191 -13.36 -1.00 17.89
N GLU A 192 -14.08 -1.17 16.78
CA GLU A 192 -13.95 -2.36 15.93
C GLU A 192 -12.58 -2.44 15.26
N HIS A 193 -12.05 -1.30 14.80
CA HIS A 193 -10.70 -1.19 14.30
C HIS A 193 -9.67 -1.55 15.37
N ALA A 194 -9.77 -0.96 16.57
CA ALA A 194 -8.85 -1.21 17.68
C ALA A 194 -8.86 -2.70 18.07
N ALA A 195 -10.04 -3.31 18.20
CA ALA A 195 -10.17 -4.73 18.53
C ALA A 195 -9.55 -5.66 17.47
N ALA A 196 -9.65 -5.28 16.18
CA ALA A 196 -9.02 -6.01 15.08
C ALA A 196 -7.50 -5.81 15.08
N PHE A 197 -7.03 -4.58 15.23
CA PHE A 197 -5.63 -4.21 15.28
C PHE A 197 -4.90 -4.92 16.43
N ASP A 198 -5.46 -4.88 17.65
CA ASP A 198 -4.89 -5.54 18.82
C ASP A 198 -4.78 -7.05 18.64
N ALA A 199 -5.81 -7.66 18.02
CA ALA A 199 -5.78 -9.09 17.74
C ALA A 199 -4.67 -9.45 16.73
N MET A 200 -4.54 -8.66 15.65
CA MET A 200 -3.49 -8.87 14.65
C MET A 200 -2.10 -8.63 15.22
N ASN A 201 -1.92 -7.56 15.98
CA ASN A 201 -0.63 -7.22 16.57
C ASN A 201 -0.14 -8.31 17.53
N ARG A 202 -1.03 -8.85 18.36
CA ARG A 202 -0.71 -9.91 19.33
C ARG A 202 -0.37 -11.24 18.67
N GLU A 203 -1.15 -11.65 17.67
CA GLU A 203 -1.05 -13.00 17.11
C GLU A 203 -0.12 -13.08 15.88
N LEU A 204 -0.03 -11.99 15.10
CA LEU A 204 0.81 -11.95 13.90
C LEU A 204 2.18 -11.30 14.16
N GLY A 205 2.38 -10.67 15.32
CA GLY A 205 3.65 -10.01 15.66
C GLY A 205 4.02 -8.95 14.63
N LEU A 206 3.12 -8.00 14.37
CA LEU A 206 3.31 -7.00 13.33
C LEU A 206 4.56 -6.15 13.58
N PRO A 207 5.41 -5.90 12.57
CA PRO A 207 6.60 -5.09 12.71
C PRO A 207 6.27 -3.59 12.71
N ILE A 208 5.41 -3.17 13.65
CA ILE A 208 4.94 -1.79 13.73
C ILE A 208 5.50 -1.15 15.00
N GLY A 209 6.47 -0.26 14.82
CA GLY A 209 6.99 0.59 15.89
C GLY A 209 6.04 1.77 16.22
N PRO A 210 6.36 2.60 17.23
CA PRO A 210 5.67 3.86 17.42
C PRO A 210 5.88 4.78 16.18
N THR A 211 4.82 5.46 15.74
CA THR A 211 4.92 6.40 14.62
C THR A 211 5.66 7.65 15.05
N ALA A 212 6.69 8.04 14.32
CA ALA A 212 7.39 9.28 14.57
C ALA A 212 6.58 10.48 14.03
N PRO A 213 6.55 11.62 14.74
CA PRO A 213 5.87 12.82 14.24
C PRO A 213 6.37 13.27 12.86
N ALA A 214 7.66 13.08 12.58
CA ALA A 214 8.27 13.44 11.31
C ALA A 214 7.64 12.72 10.08
N GLU A 215 7.09 11.52 10.25
CA GLU A 215 6.48 10.74 9.17
C GLU A 215 5.25 11.43 8.55
N TYR A 216 4.52 12.25 9.33
CA TYR A 216 3.33 12.97 8.87
C TYR A 216 3.65 14.28 8.12
N LEU A 217 4.86 14.85 8.33
CA LEU A 217 5.20 16.20 7.87
C LEU A 217 5.16 16.37 6.35
N PRO A 218 5.67 15.44 5.51
CA PRO A 218 5.65 15.61 4.06
C PRO A 218 4.23 15.78 3.52
N ARG A 219 3.28 15.00 4.06
CA ARG A 219 1.88 15.10 3.68
C ARG A 219 1.25 16.40 4.12
N PHE A 220 1.40 16.77 5.39
CA PHE A 220 0.84 18.01 5.94
C PHE A 220 1.41 19.25 5.25
N ALA A 221 2.71 19.25 4.97
CA ALA A 221 3.35 20.33 4.22
C ALA A 221 2.79 20.47 2.80
N SER A 222 2.53 19.33 2.15
CA SER A 222 1.93 19.31 0.81
C SER A 222 0.46 19.76 0.83
N GLU A 223 -0.33 19.37 1.84
CA GLU A 223 -1.74 19.78 1.97
C GLU A 223 -1.90 21.27 2.28
N LEU A 224 -0.91 21.87 2.93
CA LEU A 224 -0.88 23.30 3.29
C LEU A 224 -0.04 24.16 2.33
N ASP A 225 0.39 23.59 1.19
CA ASP A 225 1.25 24.26 0.21
C ASP A 225 2.48 24.94 0.83
N CYS A 226 3.06 24.33 1.87
CA CYS A 226 4.23 24.85 2.56
C CYS A 226 5.49 24.74 1.69
N SER A 227 6.41 25.69 1.84
CA SER A 227 7.70 25.63 1.14
C SER A 227 8.57 24.45 1.64
N PRO A 228 9.48 23.91 0.79
CA PRO A 228 10.40 22.84 1.20
C PRO A 228 11.30 23.22 2.39
N ASP A 229 11.56 24.51 2.59
CA ASP A 229 12.33 25.01 3.73
C ASP A 229 11.55 24.89 5.04
N VAL A 230 10.24 25.14 5.00
CA VAL A 230 9.32 24.96 6.14
C VAL A 230 9.22 23.49 6.49
N GLU A 231 9.07 22.61 5.51
CA GLU A 231 9.01 21.15 5.72
C GLU A 231 10.30 20.64 6.37
N ARG A 232 11.46 21.02 5.84
CA ARG A 232 12.76 20.64 6.41
C ARG A 232 12.89 21.13 7.85
N ARG A 233 12.53 22.39 8.10
CA ARG A 233 12.59 22.97 9.46
C ARG A 233 11.63 22.28 10.42
N ALA A 234 10.44 21.92 9.97
CA ALA A 234 9.46 21.16 10.75
C ALA A 234 10.01 19.77 11.13
N THR A 235 10.70 19.11 10.19
CA THR A 235 11.35 17.82 10.44
C THR A 235 12.43 17.91 11.51
N GLU A 236 13.30 18.92 11.44
CA GLU A 236 14.30 19.19 12.51
C GLU A 236 13.65 19.41 13.87
N LEU A 237 12.54 20.15 13.91
CA LEU A 237 11.78 20.41 15.14
C LEU A 237 11.13 19.13 15.69
N ALA A 238 10.61 18.26 14.81
CA ALA A 238 10.03 17.00 15.21
C ALA A 238 11.07 16.03 15.79
N GLU A 239 12.23 15.92 15.17
CA GLU A 239 13.35 15.14 15.68
C GLU A 239 13.83 15.65 17.04
N ARG A 240 13.93 16.97 17.19
CA ARG A 240 14.27 17.60 18.45
C ARG A 240 13.20 17.32 19.52
N ALA A 241 11.90 17.42 19.18
CA ALA A 241 10.81 17.13 20.10
C ALA A 241 10.84 15.67 20.62
N VAL A 242 11.26 14.73 19.79
CA VAL A 242 11.47 13.34 20.19
C VAL A 242 12.68 13.19 21.10
N SER A 243 13.82 13.79 20.75
CA SER A 243 15.07 13.71 21.53
C SER A 243 14.98 14.38 22.90
N GLU A 244 14.26 15.49 22.99
CA GLU A 244 14.01 16.22 24.23
C GLU A 244 12.84 15.65 25.06
N GLY A 245 12.15 14.65 24.53
CA GLY A 245 11.03 14.00 25.22
C GLY A 245 9.71 14.80 25.21
N ILE A 246 9.62 15.89 24.46
CA ILE A 246 8.40 16.70 24.34
C ILE A 246 7.27 15.89 23.67
N ALA A 247 7.63 14.99 22.76
CA ALA A 247 6.68 14.11 22.08
C ALA A 247 6.11 12.99 22.98
N ASN A 248 6.74 12.71 24.13
CA ASN A 248 6.35 11.60 24.99
C ASN A 248 4.94 11.78 25.57
N GLY A 249 4.09 10.76 25.41
CA GLY A 249 2.71 10.75 25.90
C GLY A 249 1.77 11.67 25.12
N ARG A 250 2.19 12.22 23.99
CA ARG A 250 1.37 13.04 23.09
C ARG A 250 1.01 12.31 21.82
N ASN A 251 -0.09 12.76 21.18
CA ASN A 251 -0.43 12.28 19.85
C ASN A 251 0.63 12.74 18.85
N PRO A 252 1.33 11.82 18.13
CA PRO A 252 2.38 12.19 17.18
C PRO A 252 1.89 13.09 16.06
N VAL A 253 0.62 12.95 15.66
CA VAL A 253 -0.04 13.80 14.66
C VAL A 253 -0.11 15.26 15.14
N GLY A 254 -0.53 15.47 16.38
CA GLY A 254 -0.59 16.79 16.99
C GLY A 254 0.80 17.43 17.20
N VAL A 255 1.82 16.61 17.48
CA VAL A 255 3.22 17.09 17.55
C VAL A 255 3.70 17.51 16.16
N ALA A 256 3.43 16.73 15.12
CA ALA A 256 3.77 17.06 13.73
C ALA A 256 3.14 18.40 13.29
N ALA A 257 1.83 18.57 13.55
CA ALA A 257 1.11 19.81 13.26
C ALA A 257 1.73 21.03 13.96
N ALA A 258 2.09 20.88 15.24
CA ALA A 258 2.72 21.95 16.00
C ALA A 258 4.14 22.27 15.49
N CYS A 259 4.92 21.27 15.07
CA CYS A 259 6.24 21.47 14.46
C CYS A 259 6.11 22.21 13.12
N LEU A 260 5.13 21.86 12.29
CA LEU A 260 4.87 22.53 11.02
C LEU A 260 4.47 23.99 11.22
N TYR A 261 3.52 24.25 12.13
CA TYR A 261 3.12 25.60 12.51
C TYR A 261 4.32 26.43 13.05
N THR A 262 5.15 25.84 13.91
CA THR A 262 6.32 26.50 14.47
C THR A 262 7.34 26.85 13.39
N ALA A 263 7.60 25.93 12.48
CA ALA A 263 8.50 26.14 11.34
C ALA A 263 8.00 27.25 10.42
N ALA A 264 6.70 27.23 10.06
CA ALA A 264 6.08 28.27 9.25
C ALA A 264 6.23 29.65 9.91
N ARG A 265 5.95 29.76 11.20
CA ARG A 265 6.16 31.03 11.94
C ARG A 265 7.61 31.51 11.97
N GLN A 266 8.59 30.61 12.00
CA GLN A 266 10.01 30.97 12.00
C GLN A 266 10.51 31.44 10.64
N LEU A 267 9.84 31.05 9.57
CA LEU A 267 10.22 31.30 8.17
C LEU A 267 9.21 32.22 7.45
N ASP A 268 8.39 32.96 8.19
CA ASP A 268 7.36 33.88 7.68
C ASP A 268 6.37 33.20 6.69
N GLY A 269 6.02 31.93 6.93
CA GLY A 269 5.03 31.20 6.15
C GLY A 269 3.58 31.48 6.60
N ASP A 270 2.63 31.29 5.71
CA ASP A 270 1.20 31.64 5.89
C ASP A 270 0.36 30.57 6.63
N CYS A 271 0.97 29.62 7.35
CA CYS A 271 0.25 28.59 8.10
C CYS A 271 -0.27 29.11 9.44
N THR A 272 -1.59 29.00 9.68
CA THR A 272 -2.20 29.33 10.97
C THR A 272 -2.30 28.11 11.90
N GLN A 273 -2.56 28.35 13.21
CA GLN A 273 -2.83 27.24 14.15
C GLN A 273 -4.06 26.44 13.77
N GLN A 274 -5.06 27.08 13.16
CA GLN A 274 -6.28 26.42 12.73
C GLN A 274 -5.99 25.51 11.54
N ASP A 275 -5.27 26.01 10.53
CA ASP A 275 -4.93 25.23 9.34
C ASP A 275 -4.12 23.97 9.70
N ALA A 276 -3.11 24.14 10.58
CA ALA A 276 -2.32 23.01 11.07
C ALA A 276 -3.13 22.02 11.90
N ALA A 277 -4.14 22.50 12.64
CA ALA A 277 -5.03 21.65 13.43
C ALA A 277 -6.01 20.88 12.54
N ASP A 278 -6.56 21.53 11.50
CA ASP A 278 -7.53 20.95 10.59
C ASP A 278 -6.90 19.83 9.75
N VAL A 279 -5.69 20.02 9.21
CA VAL A 279 -4.96 18.98 8.46
C VAL A 279 -4.61 17.76 9.33
N ALA A 280 -4.35 17.99 10.60
CA ALA A 280 -3.98 16.92 11.54
C ALA A 280 -5.17 16.29 12.28
N ASP A 281 -6.39 16.75 12.02
CA ASP A 281 -7.61 16.36 12.75
C ASP A 281 -7.42 16.43 14.27
N VAL A 282 -6.84 17.56 14.74
CA VAL A 282 -6.64 17.83 16.16
C VAL A 282 -7.20 19.21 16.54
N THR A 283 -7.33 19.47 17.83
CA THR A 283 -7.78 20.79 18.25
C THR A 283 -6.65 21.83 18.19
N PRO A 284 -6.94 23.10 17.84
CA PRO A 284 -5.93 24.18 17.87
C PRO A 284 -5.26 24.35 19.23
N VAL A 285 -5.96 23.99 20.30
CA VAL A 285 -5.41 23.99 21.68
C VAL A 285 -4.26 22.98 21.80
N THR A 286 -4.36 21.82 21.15
CA THR A 286 -3.29 20.81 21.13
C THR A 286 -2.05 21.36 20.41
N VAL A 287 -2.24 21.99 19.25
CA VAL A 287 -1.17 22.64 18.49
C VAL A 287 -0.50 23.73 19.33
N ARG A 288 -1.29 24.63 19.92
CA ARG A 288 -0.77 25.73 20.75
C ARG A 288 0.02 25.23 21.96
N ARG A 289 -0.49 24.20 22.66
CA ARG A 289 0.20 23.64 23.82
C ARG A 289 1.57 23.08 23.46
N THR A 290 1.63 22.35 22.36
CA THR A 290 2.90 21.79 21.89
C THR A 290 3.85 22.88 21.37
N TYR A 291 3.32 23.92 20.71
CA TYR A 291 4.08 25.09 20.28
C TYR A 291 4.78 25.78 21.46
N VAL A 292 4.05 26.02 22.54
CA VAL A 292 4.61 26.63 23.78
C VAL A 292 5.77 25.80 24.32
N ASP A 293 5.62 24.49 24.37
CA ASP A 293 6.67 23.59 24.85
C ASP A 293 7.88 23.51 23.90
N LEU A 294 7.68 23.68 22.60
CA LEU A 294 8.76 23.70 21.60
C LEU A 294 9.56 25.00 21.60
N THR A 295 8.90 26.12 21.87
CA THR A 295 9.53 27.46 21.81
C THR A 295 9.95 27.98 23.17
N GLY A 296 9.37 27.47 24.25
CA GLY A 296 9.53 28.02 25.60
C GLY A 296 8.83 29.37 25.82
N GLU A 297 7.98 29.77 24.87
CA GLU A 297 7.18 31.00 24.92
C GLU A 297 5.81 30.70 25.54
N ALA A 298 5.46 31.37 26.65
CA ALA A 298 4.17 31.24 27.32
C ALA A 298 3.15 32.27 26.82
#